data_df7f2762731c70b02998050a339d5b52
#
_entry.id   df7f2762731c70b02998050a339d5b52
#
_cell.length_a   1.000
_cell.length_b   1.000
_cell.length_c   1.000
_cell.angle_alpha   90.00
_cell.angle_beta   90.00
_cell.angle_gamma   90.00
#
_symmetry.space_group_name_H-M   'P 1'
#
loop_
_entity.id
_entity.type
_entity.pdbx_description
1 polymer ?
#
loop_
_entity_poly.entity_id
_entity_poly.type
_entity_poly.pdbx_seq_one_letter_code
_entity_poly.pdbx_strand_id
1 'polypeptide(L)'
;MTFRAATLDDCPRLAELNHQLIRDEGHRNRMTVPELEQRMRSWLSGEYRAVIYEEGGEVVAYALFREQQEEIYLRQLFVVRHRRSQGIGRSAVDILWSQIWPKTKRLTVEVLVANGRAVSFWRSVGYADYALSLEVLPVDHAPGTVLKRTPTAP
;
A
#
# COMPACT_ATOMS: atom_id res chain seq x y z
N MET A 1 2.65 0.05 21.25
CA MET A 1 3.24 -0.10 19.89
C MET A 1 4.32 0.95 19.70
N THR A 2 5.51 0.53 19.36
CA THR A 2 6.63 1.40 19.00
C THR A 2 6.78 1.49 17.49
N PHE A 3 7.50 2.50 17.01
CA PHE A 3 7.78 2.62 15.58
C PHE A 3 9.21 3.12 15.37
N ARG A 4 9.77 2.81 14.22
CA ARG A 4 11.08 3.28 13.79
C ARG A 4 11.18 3.40 12.28
N ALA A 5 12.12 4.19 11.81
CA ALA A 5 12.45 4.22 10.39
C ALA A 5 13.06 2.87 9.99
N ALA A 6 12.67 2.37 8.81
CA ALA A 6 13.30 1.21 8.22
C ALA A 6 14.68 1.57 7.65
N THR A 7 15.57 0.60 7.67
CA THR A 7 16.88 0.66 7.01
C THR A 7 16.95 -0.38 5.90
N LEU A 8 18.03 -0.39 5.12
CA LEU A 8 18.23 -1.39 4.08
C LEU A 8 18.32 -2.83 4.64
N ASP A 9 18.72 -2.97 5.91
CA ASP A 9 18.76 -4.28 6.58
C ASP A 9 17.36 -4.86 6.81
N ASP A 10 16.32 -4.03 6.77
CA ASP A 10 14.93 -4.47 6.88
C ASP A 10 14.33 -4.98 5.56
N CYS A 11 15.01 -4.76 4.44
CA CYS A 11 14.46 -5.10 3.12
C CYS A 11 14.09 -6.57 2.95
N PRO A 12 14.83 -7.56 3.46
CA PRO A 12 14.41 -8.96 3.38
C PRO A 12 13.05 -9.20 4.04
N ARG A 13 12.85 -8.67 5.25
CA ARG A 13 11.59 -8.81 5.98
C ARG A 13 10.46 -8.03 5.32
N LEU A 14 10.73 -6.81 4.89
CA LEU A 14 9.74 -5.99 4.18
C LEU A 14 9.29 -6.64 2.88
N ALA A 15 10.18 -7.33 2.17
CA ALA A 15 9.84 -8.06 0.95
C ALA A 15 8.89 -9.21 1.22
N GLU A 16 9.09 -9.97 2.28
CA GLU A 16 8.17 -11.03 2.71
C GLU A 16 6.78 -10.48 3.03
N LEU A 17 6.73 -9.39 3.78
CA LEU A 17 5.46 -8.73 4.14
C LEU A 17 4.78 -8.13 2.90
N ASN A 18 5.53 -7.54 1.99
CA ASN A 18 5.00 -7.01 0.73
C ASN A 18 4.43 -8.13 -0.15
N HIS A 19 5.07 -9.29 -0.18
CA HIS A 19 4.55 -10.46 -0.89
C HIS A 19 3.20 -10.91 -0.33
N GLN A 20 3.04 -10.90 0.99
CA GLN A 20 1.75 -11.19 1.63
C GLN A 20 0.70 -10.13 1.31
N LEU A 21 1.07 -8.84 1.33
CA LEU A 21 0.18 -7.73 0.97
C LEU A 21 -0.36 -7.88 -0.45
N ILE A 22 0.51 -8.17 -1.42
CA ILE A 22 0.11 -8.36 -2.82
C ILE A 22 -0.94 -9.47 -2.93
N ARG A 23 -0.75 -10.58 -2.24
CA ARG A 23 -1.69 -11.70 -2.22
C ARG A 23 -3.01 -11.33 -1.54
N ASP A 24 -2.93 -10.69 -0.38
CA ASP A 24 -4.11 -10.35 0.43
C ASP A 24 -5.01 -9.31 -0.23
N GLU A 25 -4.42 -8.37 -0.95
CA GLU A 25 -5.14 -7.31 -1.66
C GLU A 25 -5.56 -7.69 -3.08
N GLY A 26 -5.14 -8.84 -3.57
CA GLY A 26 -5.51 -9.33 -4.92
C GLY A 26 -4.81 -8.57 -6.05
N HIS A 27 -3.63 -7.99 -5.82
CA HIS A 27 -2.84 -7.37 -6.88
C HIS A 27 -2.35 -8.40 -7.90
N ARG A 28 -2.25 -7.98 -9.17
CA ARG A 28 -1.77 -8.81 -10.28
C ARG A 28 -0.26 -8.94 -10.38
N ASN A 29 0.47 -8.36 -9.44
CA ASN A 29 1.92 -8.42 -9.40
C ASN A 29 2.39 -9.86 -9.10
N ARG A 30 3.27 -10.40 -9.95
CA ARG A 30 3.81 -11.77 -9.85
C ARG A 30 5.27 -11.81 -9.39
N MET A 31 5.79 -10.73 -8.85
CA MET A 31 7.18 -10.68 -8.39
C MET A 31 7.43 -11.69 -7.27
N THR A 32 8.59 -12.34 -7.35
CA THR A 32 9.08 -13.21 -6.28
C THR A 32 9.58 -12.40 -5.09
N VAL A 33 9.74 -13.04 -3.93
CA VAL A 33 10.29 -12.36 -2.74
C VAL A 33 11.67 -11.73 -3.01
N PRO A 34 12.64 -12.41 -3.67
CA PRO A 34 13.91 -11.77 -4.04
C PRO A 34 13.76 -10.54 -4.93
N GLU A 35 12.84 -10.57 -5.90
CA GLU A 35 12.55 -9.42 -6.76
C GLU A 35 11.93 -8.27 -5.97
N LEU A 36 11.02 -8.57 -5.05
CA LEU A 36 10.41 -7.59 -4.15
C LEU A 36 11.45 -6.98 -3.19
N GLU A 37 12.40 -7.77 -2.71
CA GLU A 37 13.50 -7.25 -1.88
C GLU A 37 14.34 -6.25 -2.67
N GLN A 38 14.70 -6.57 -3.90
CA GLN A 38 15.48 -5.67 -4.76
C GLN A 38 14.72 -4.39 -5.05
N ARG A 39 13.42 -4.48 -5.32
CA ARG A 39 12.55 -3.30 -5.48
C ARG A 39 12.49 -2.45 -4.22
N MET A 40 12.35 -3.08 -3.05
CA MET A 40 12.34 -2.38 -1.77
C MET A 40 13.67 -1.65 -1.51
N ARG A 41 14.80 -2.29 -1.81
CA ARG A 41 16.12 -1.65 -1.71
C ARG A 41 16.22 -0.42 -2.60
N SER A 42 15.73 -0.52 -3.83
CA SER A 42 15.69 0.60 -4.77
C SER A 42 14.83 1.75 -4.24
N TRP A 43 13.66 1.46 -3.70
CA TRP A 43 12.78 2.47 -3.10
C TRP A 43 13.41 3.16 -1.90
N LEU A 44 13.96 2.40 -0.96
CA LEU A 44 14.56 2.97 0.26
C LEU A 44 15.91 3.66 0.00
N SER A 45 16.56 3.37 -1.11
CA SER A 45 17.75 4.10 -1.57
C SER A 45 17.40 5.37 -2.37
N GLY A 46 16.15 5.55 -2.75
CA GLY A 46 15.64 6.67 -3.54
C GLY A 46 14.68 7.56 -2.74
N GLU A 47 13.51 7.82 -3.32
CA GLU A 47 12.54 8.77 -2.79
C GLU A 47 11.61 8.20 -1.71
N TYR A 48 11.55 6.88 -1.55
CA TYR A 48 10.67 6.23 -0.58
C TYR A 48 11.31 6.11 0.80
N ARG A 49 10.46 6.21 1.81
CA ARG A 49 10.79 5.92 3.21
C ARG A 49 9.80 4.89 3.72
N ALA A 50 10.25 4.07 4.66
CA ALA A 50 9.36 3.13 5.34
C ALA A 50 9.45 3.30 6.86
N VAL A 51 8.32 3.04 7.51
CA VAL A 51 8.20 2.99 8.96
C VAL A 51 7.78 1.58 9.35
N ILE A 52 8.47 1.00 10.31
CA ILE A 52 8.16 -0.30 10.88
C ILE A 52 7.51 -0.09 12.25
N TYR A 53 6.43 -0.80 12.49
CA TYR A 53 5.71 -0.79 13.77
C TYR A 53 5.93 -2.12 14.46
N GLU A 54 6.23 -2.06 15.76
CA GLU A 54 6.62 -3.22 16.56
C GLU A 54 5.84 -3.28 17.88
N GLU A 55 5.50 -4.47 18.30
CA GLU A 55 4.94 -4.76 19.63
C GLU A 55 5.60 -6.04 20.18
N GLY A 56 6.09 -5.98 21.41
CA GLY A 56 6.71 -7.14 22.06
C GLY A 56 7.91 -7.70 21.31
N GLY A 57 8.64 -6.85 20.56
CA GLY A 57 9.77 -7.29 19.74
C GLY A 57 9.37 -7.90 18.38
N GLU A 58 8.08 -7.90 18.06
CA GLU A 58 7.56 -8.43 16.78
C GLU A 58 7.15 -7.28 15.87
N VAL A 59 7.48 -7.41 14.58
CA VAL A 59 6.97 -6.49 13.55
C VAL A 59 5.50 -6.79 13.32
N VAL A 60 4.64 -5.82 13.59
CA VAL A 60 3.18 -5.95 13.46
C VAL A 60 2.62 -5.23 12.24
N ALA A 61 3.34 -4.23 11.71
CA ALA A 61 2.92 -3.49 10.53
C ALA A 61 4.10 -2.74 9.90
N TYR A 62 3.93 -2.29 8.66
CA TYR A 62 4.80 -1.30 8.05
C TYR A 62 4.03 -0.36 7.15
N ALA A 63 4.59 0.82 6.95
CA ALA A 63 4.10 1.81 5.98
C ALA A 63 5.25 2.20 5.05
N LEU A 64 4.95 2.35 3.76
CA LEU A 64 5.89 2.80 2.74
C LEU A 64 5.31 4.01 2.03
N PHE A 65 6.02 5.13 2.02
CA PHE A 65 5.52 6.38 1.47
C PHE A 65 6.62 7.18 0.78
N ARG A 66 6.18 8.09 -0.07
CA ARG A 66 7.04 9.05 -0.76
C ARG A 66 6.58 10.46 -0.45
N GLU A 67 7.47 11.27 0.08
CA GLU A 67 7.22 12.69 0.31
C GLU A 67 7.66 13.50 -0.90
N GLN A 68 6.71 14.19 -1.51
CA GLN A 68 6.92 15.13 -2.60
C GLN A 68 6.69 16.56 -2.10
N GLN A 69 6.90 17.56 -2.96
CA GLN A 69 6.82 18.95 -2.53
C GLN A 69 5.45 19.33 -1.95
N GLU A 70 4.36 18.88 -2.57
CA GLU A 70 3.00 19.25 -2.18
C GLU A 70 2.16 18.08 -1.66
N GLU A 71 2.62 16.84 -1.81
CA GLU A 71 1.88 15.67 -1.38
C GLU A 71 2.78 14.59 -0.78
N ILE A 72 2.17 13.77 0.06
CA ILE A 72 2.74 12.52 0.54
C ILE A 72 1.87 11.39 -0.01
N TYR A 73 2.51 10.51 -0.79
CA TYR A 73 1.88 9.33 -1.34
C TYR A 73 2.20 8.13 -0.47
N LEU A 74 1.18 7.60 0.20
CA LEU A 74 1.29 6.35 0.96
C LEU A 74 1.08 5.18 0.00
N ARG A 75 2.18 4.53 -0.36
CA ARG A 75 2.14 3.43 -1.32
C ARG A 75 1.66 2.12 -0.72
N GLN A 76 2.10 1.82 0.50
CA GLN A 76 1.76 0.56 1.18
C GLN A 76 1.52 0.80 2.66
N LEU A 77 0.49 0.19 3.19
CA LEU A 77 0.27 -0.01 4.62
C LEU A 77 -0.17 -1.46 4.81
N PHE A 78 0.57 -2.21 5.59
CA PHE A 78 0.31 -3.62 5.83
C PHE A 78 0.34 -3.93 7.31
N VAL A 79 -0.70 -4.61 7.80
CA VAL A 79 -0.76 -5.16 9.15
C VAL A 79 -0.68 -6.68 9.02
N VAL A 80 0.20 -7.32 9.80
CA VAL A 80 0.36 -8.77 9.76
C VAL A 80 -0.97 -9.47 10.09
N ARG A 81 -1.25 -10.59 9.42
CA ARG A 81 -2.58 -11.22 9.44
C ARG A 81 -3.14 -11.47 10.82
N HIS A 82 -2.33 -12.08 11.70
CA HIS A 82 -2.76 -12.46 13.04
C HIS A 82 -2.95 -11.26 13.99
N ARG A 83 -2.58 -10.07 13.57
CA ARG A 83 -2.73 -8.83 14.35
C ARG A 83 -3.77 -7.88 13.76
N ARG A 84 -4.52 -8.31 12.75
CA ARG A 84 -5.60 -7.50 12.16
C ARG A 84 -6.82 -7.40 13.07
N SER A 85 -7.66 -6.40 12.81
CA SER A 85 -8.88 -6.13 13.59
C SER A 85 -8.62 -5.79 15.07
N GLN A 86 -7.42 -5.30 15.39
CA GLN A 86 -6.99 -4.86 16.72
C GLN A 86 -6.69 -3.35 16.77
N GLY A 87 -7.06 -2.60 15.73
CA GLY A 87 -6.83 -1.16 15.67
C GLY A 87 -5.41 -0.74 15.27
N ILE A 88 -4.53 -1.68 14.93
CA ILE A 88 -3.12 -1.39 14.58
C ILE A 88 -3.03 -0.50 13.34
N GLY A 89 -3.83 -0.77 12.29
CA GLY A 89 -3.84 0.05 11.08
C GLY A 89 -4.19 1.50 11.36
N ARG A 90 -5.22 1.74 12.16
CA ARG A 90 -5.62 3.10 12.57
C ARG A 90 -4.52 3.77 13.39
N SER A 91 -3.96 3.08 14.37
CA SER A 91 -2.86 3.61 15.17
C SER A 91 -1.62 3.93 14.32
N ALA A 92 -1.32 3.10 13.33
CA ALA A 92 -0.22 3.35 12.41
C ALA A 92 -0.44 4.63 11.59
N VAL A 93 -1.65 4.84 11.07
CA VAL A 93 -2.01 6.09 10.35
C VAL A 93 -1.94 7.30 11.27
N ASP A 94 -2.44 7.19 12.50
CA ASP A 94 -2.39 8.28 13.48
C ASP A 94 -0.94 8.68 13.81
N ILE A 95 -0.04 7.72 13.92
CA ILE A 95 1.39 7.99 14.12
C ILE A 95 1.99 8.71 12.91
N LEU A 96 1.69 8.26 11.68
CA LEU A 96 2.17 8.94 10.47
C LEU A 96 1.72 10.41 10.45
N TRP A 97 0.46 10.67 10.73
CA TRP A 97 -0.12 12.01 10.69
C TRP A 97 0.36 12.91 11.82
N SER A 98 0.50 12.37 13.01
CA SER A 98 0.81 13.18 14.20
C SER A 98 2.29 13.37 14.46
N GLN A 99 3.14 12.43 14.06
CA GLN A 99 4.53 12.39 14.49
C GLN A 99 5.56 12.36 13.35
N ILE A 100 5.15 11.96 12.13
CA ILE A 100 6.10 11.74 11.04
C ILE A 100 5.90 12.72 9.89
N TRP A 101 4.65 12.90 9.46
CA TRP A 101 4.34 13.72 8.28
C TRP A 101 4.08 15.19 8.63
N PRO A 102 4.57 16.12 7.79
CA PRO A 102 4.20 17.53 7.92
C PRO A 102 2.70 17.72 7.65
N LYS A 103 2.07 18.61 8.43
CA LYS A 103 0.61 18.83 8.37
C LYS A 103 0.17 19.73 7.20
N THR A 104 1.11 20.19 6.38
CA THR A 104 0.85 21.15 5.30
C THR A 104 0.70 20.51 3.93
N LYS A 105 0.89 19.20 3.82
CA LYS A 105 0.88 18.49 2.56
C LYS A 105 -0.41 17.69 2.37
N ARG A 106 -0.83 17.58 1.12
CA ARG A 106 -1.91 16.69 0.72
C ARG A 106 -1.47 15.23 0.91
N LEU A 107 -2.34 14.40 1.48
CA LEU A 107 -2.08 12.98 1.69
C LEU A 107 -2.88 12.17 0.66
N THR A 108 -2.22 11.26 -0.03
CA THR A 108 -2.85 10.40 -1.04
C THR A 108 -2.55 8.94 -0.81
N VAL A 109 -3.50 8.10 -1.17
CA VAL A 109 -3.39 6.64 -1.18
C VAL A 109 -4.18 6.11 -2.38
N GLU A 110 -3.71 5.03 -2.96
CA GLU A 110 -4.45 4.30 -3.99
C GLU A 110 -4.94 2.97 -3.42
N VAL A 111 -6.16 2.60 -3.75
CA VAL A 111 -6.76 1.35 -3.31
C VAL A 111 -7.56 0.72 -4.45
N LEU A 112 -7.45 -0.60 -4.60
CA LEU A 112 -8.23 -1.32 -5.58
C LEU A 112 -9.73 -1.23 -5.22
N VAL A 113 -10.57 -0.85 -6.18
CA VAL A 113 -12.02 -0.71 -5.95
C VAL A 113 -12.68 -2.00 -5.48
N ALA A 114 -12.14 -3.16 -5.88
CA ALA A 114 -12.63 -4.46 -5.46
C ALA A 114 -12.27 -4.80 -4.00
N ASN A 115 -11.29 -4.10 -3.41
CA ASN A 115 -10.90 -4.28 -2.02
C ASN A 115 -11.77 -3.40 -1.11
N GLY A 116 -13.03 -3.78 -0.92
CA GLY A 116 -14.01 -3.01 -0.16
C GLY A 116 -13.62 -2.77 1.28
N ARG A 117 -12.90 -3.69 1.92
CA ARG A 117 -12.41 -3.52 3.30
C ARG A 117 -11.38 -2.39 3.38
N ALA A 118 -10.43 -2.35 2.45
CA ALA A 118 -9.45 -1.28 2.39
C ALA A 118 -10.10 0.06 2.06
N VAL A 119 -11.03 0.12 1.11
CA VAL A 119 -11.78 1.33 0.79
C VAL A 119 -12.49 1.88 2.04
N SER A 120 -13.21 1.02 2.76
CA SER A 120 -13.90 1.40 4.00
C SER A 120 -12.92 1.87 5.08
N PHE A 121 -11.78 1.21 5.22
CA PHE A 121 -10.74 1.60 6.16
C PHE A 121 -10.22 3.02 5.86
N TRP A 122 -9.83 3.29 4.62
CA TRP A 122 -9.27 4.59 4.25
C TRP A 122 -10.29 5.73 4.44
N ARG A 123 -11.55 5.50 4.08
CA ARG A 123 -12.61 6.47 4.35
C ARG A 123 -12.81 6.69 5.86
N SER A 124 -12.74 5.63 6.66
CA SER A 124 -12.93 5.72 8.12
C SER A 124 -11.84 6.51 8.83
N VAL A 125 -10.61 6.53 8.28
CA VAL A 125 -9.51 7.30 8.85
C VAL A 125 -9.37 8.71 8.26
N GLY A 126 -10.28 9.12 7.36
CA GLY A 126 -10.40 10.51 6.91
C GLY A 126 -10.05 10.77 5.46
N TYR A 127 -9.71 9.75 4.67
CA TYR A 127 -9.51 9.92 3.23
C TYR A 127 -10.87 10.00 2.52
N ALA A 128 -10.95 10.86 1.51
CA ALA A 128 -12.12 10.99 0.64
C ALA A 128 -11.78 10.49 -0.77
N ASP A 129 -12.78 9.98 -1.47
CA ASP A 129 -12.62 9.56 -2.86
C ASP A 129 -12.23 10.77 -3.72
N TYR A 130 -11.21 10.60 -4.56
CA TYR A 130 -10.73 11.69 -5.42
C TYR A 130 -10.72 11.31 -6.90
N ALA A 131 -10.16 10.14 -7.24
CA ALA A 131 -10.03 9.71 -8.62
C ALA A 131 -10.40 8.24 -8.79
N LEU A 132 -10.85 7.89 -9.98
CA LEU A 132 -11.14 6.52 -10.36
C LEU A 132 -10.25 6.16 -11.55
N SER A 133 -9.48 5.07 -11.44
CA SER A 133 -8.69 4.54 -12.52
C SER A 133 -9.52 3.49 -13.29
N LEU A 134 -9.60 3.67 -14.58
CA LEU A 134 -10.31 2.76 -15.50
C LEU A 134 -9.30 2.10 -16.42
N GLU A 135 -9.54 0.84 -16.76
CA GLU A 135 -8.62 0.08 -17.62
C GLU A 135 -9.36 -0.80 -18.60
N VAL A 136 -8.68 -1.10 -19.70
CA VAL A 136 -9.03 -2.19 -20.61
C VAL A 136 -7.82 -3.10 -20.70
N LEU A 137 -7.99 -4.35 -20.30
CA LEU A 137 -6.89 -5.33 -20.36
C LEU A 137 -6.63 -5.77 -21.79
N PRO A 138 -5.36 -6.07 -22.14
CA PRO A 138 -5.06 -6.73 -23.40
C PRO A 138 -5.84 -8.03 -23.49
N VAL A 139 -6.50 -8.26 -24.64
CA VAL A 139 -7.12 -9.53 -24.95
C VAL A 139 -6.28 -10.20 -26.02
N ASP A 140 -6.08 -11.54 -25.92
CA ASP A 140 -5.58 -12.32 -27.06
C ASP A 140 -6.63 -12.22 -28.18
N HIS A 141 -6.33 -11.41 -29.20
CA HIS A 141 -7.17 -11.25 -30.35
C HIS A 141 -7.04 -12.50 -31.22
N ALA A 142 -7.90 -13.50 -31.02
CA ALA A 142 -8.18 -14.43 -32.11
C ALA A 142 -8.80 -13.63 -33.27
N PRO A 143 -8.41 -13.87 -34.54
CA PRO A 143 -9.02 -13.17 -35.67
C PRO A 143 -10.55 -13.29 -35.62
N GLY A 144 -11.27 -12.16 -35.58
CA GLY A 144 -12.71 -12.09 -35.52
C GLY A 144 -13.37 -11.91 -34.17
N THR A 145 -12.59 -11.76 -33.09
CA THR A 145 -13.13 -11.49 -31.74
C THR A 145 -13.52 -10.02 -31.61
N VAL A 146 -14.81 -9.75 -31.46
CA VAL A 146 -15.34 -8.41 -31.17
C VAL A 146 -15.28 -8.17 -29.66
N LEU A 147 -14.64 -7.09 -29.25
CA LEU A 147 -14.68 -6.64 -27.86
C LEU A 147 -16.12 -6.28 -27.48
N LYS A 148 -16.74 -7.10 -26.65
CA LYS A 148 -18.01 -6.72 -26.02
C LYS A 148 -17.70 -5.72 -24.91
N ARG A 149 -17.91 -4.45 -25.19
CA ARG A 149 -17.97 -3.44 -24.15
C ARG A 149 -19.26 -3.63 -23.39
N THR A 150 -19.17 -3.92 -22.10
CA THR A 150 -20.35 -3.83 -21.24
C THR A 150 -20.68 -2.35 -21.12
N PRO A 151 -21.89 -1.90 -21.51
CA PRO A 151 -22.24 -0.50 -21.28
C PRO A 151 -22.23 -0.25 -19.78
N THR A 152 -21.35 0.65 -19.34
CA THR A 152 -21.48 1.24 -18.02
C THR A 152 -22.78 2.05 -18.02
N ALA A 153 -23.64 1.79 -17.03
CA ALA A 153 -24.82 2.62 -16.82
C ALA A 153 -24.40 4.10 -16.65
N PRO A 154 -25.15 5.05 -17.25
CA PRO A 154 -24.85 6.46 -17.14
C PRO A 154 -24.90 6.97 -15.70
#